data_4149886f8a7ff29f440d96c39096bd89
#
_entry.id   4149886f8a7ff29f440d96c39096bd89
#
_cell.length_a   1.000
_cell.length_b   1.000
_cell.length_c   1.000
_cell.angle_alpha   90.00
_cell.angle_beta   90.00
_cell.angle_gamma   90.00
#
_symmetry.space_group_name_H-M   'P 1'
#
loop_
_entity.id
_entity.type
_entity.pdbx_description
1 polymer ?
#
loop_
_entity_poly.entity_id
_entity_poly.type
_entity_poly.pdbx_seq_one_letter_code
_entity_poly.pdbx_strand_id
1 'polypeptide(L)'
;MLVSILPIINAKWYYVLSEDPNVANNVAHSYLALTLGEDSYMSKSAINTWRGNVEDEAGQAKEITEYIKMLRHPLFGLNPGVVGKVEDDEVKVEVDEDTEFIVYPPIVTATTSLSGKELAYSLNFPQKSIAGLPVLECVEFGRNVVTYDEVRQDAPEIGLGNVFHMNHTENTKVSLSKKSLASHTFITGSTGSGKSNTVYHMLDRARKQGVKFLVVEPAKGEYKNVFGGRKDVTVLGTNPKLSQLLRINPFSFPENIHVLEHMDRLVEIFNVCWPMYAAMPAVLKNAVEKSYVDCGWDIVKSENKYGEELYPSFADVARNVKEIIDSSEYDAENKGAYKGSLLTRLQSLCNGINGMIFVADEIPKEQLFEENVIVDLSRVGSSETKSLIMGMMVLKLQEYRMSSATGMNAELNHITVLEEAHNLLRRTSNEQSAEGSNLLGKSVEMLSNAIAEMRTYGEGFIIADQAPGLMDTVSYTHLRAH
;
A
#
# COMPACT_ATOMS: atom_id res chain seq x y z
N MET A 1 25.20 -30.45 -17.49
CA MET A 1 24.39 -30.64 -18.70
C MET A 1 23.09 -31.33 -18.27
N LEU A 2 22.12 -30.54 -17.81
CA LEU A 2 20.79 -31.02 -17.41
C LEU A 2 19.95 -31.08 -18.67
N VAL A 3 19.76 -32.27 -19.20
CA VAL A 3 18.75 -32.53 -20.23
C VAL A 3 17.42 -32.58 -19.49
N SER A 4 16.69 -31.47 -19.49
CA SER A 4 15.29 -31.49 -19.10
C SER A 4 14.53 -32.20 -20.20
N ILE A 5 14.14 -33.45 -19.96
CA ILE A 5 13.17 -34.15 -20.79
C ILE A 5 11.84 -33.45 -20.52
N LEU A 6 11.52 -32.45 -21.35
CA LEU A 6 10.17 -31.90 -21.39
C LEU A 6 9.23 -33.00 -21.90
N PRO A 7 8.14 -33.28 -21.19
CA PRO A 7 7.17 -34.24 -21.67
C PRO A 7 6.62 -33.78 -23.03
N ILE A 8 6.73 -34.57 -24.03
CA ILE A 8 6.10 -34.34 -25.32
C ILE A 8 4.61 -34.58 -25.11
N ILE A 9 3.83 -33.53 -25.20
CA ILE A 9 2.38 -33.61 -25.09
C ILE A 9 1.82 -33.73 -26.50
N ASN A 10 1.11 -34.79 -26.77
CA ASN A 10 0.37 -34.96 -28.01
C ASN A 10 -0.90 -34.09 -27.93
N ALA A 11 -0.86 -32.91 -28.52
CA ALA A 11 -2.05 -32.09 -28.68
C ALA A 11 -2.81 -32.53 -29.94
N LYS A 12 -4.10 -32.62 -29.80
CA LYS A 12 -5.01 -32.94 -30.90
C LYS A 12 -5.45 -31.63 -31.51
N TRP A 13 -5.80 -31.51 -32.66
CA TRP A 13 -6.38 -30.50 -33.52
C TRP A 13 -6.75 -29.14 -32.88
N TYR A 14 -6.41 -28.07 -33.61
CA TYR A 14 -6.96 -26.74 -33.40
C TYR A 14 -7.97 -26.43 -34.49
N TYR A 15 -9.13 -25.93 -34.12
CA TYR A 15 -10.17 -25.53 -35.04
C TYR A 15 -10.39 -24.03 -35.00
N VAL A 16 -10.39 -23.41 -36.16
CA VAL A 16 -10.75 -22.01 -36.35
C VAL A 16 -12.06 -21.98 -37.10
N LEU A 17 -13.10 -21.42 -36.49
CA LEU A 17 -14.43 -21.30 -37.07
C LEU A 17 -14.71 -19.84 -37.39
N SER A 18 -15.15 -19.56 -38.60
CA SER A 18 -15.60 -18.24 -39.04
C SER A 18 -16.63 -18.34 -40.13
N GLU A 19 -17.52 -17.41 -40.25
CA GLU A 19 -18.46 -17.26 -41.37
C GLU A 19 -17.72 -16.82 -42.65
N ASP A 20 -16.57 -16.14 -42.52
CA ASP A 20 -15.69 -15.78 -43.61
C ASP A 20 -14.48 -16.71 -43.70
N PRO A 21 -14.35 -17.50 -44.79
CA PRO A 21 -13.23 -18.42 -44.99
C PRO A 21 -11.86 -17.72 -44.96
N ASN A 22 -11.78 -16.47 -45.43
CA ASN A 22 -10.51 -15.74 -45.45
C ASN A 22 -10.06 -15.40 -44.03
N VAL A 23 -11.02 -15.03 -43.17
CA VAL A 23 -10.74 -14.77 -41.74
C VAL A 23 -10.26 -16.04 -41.06
N ALA A 24 -10.96 -17.16 -41.27
CA ALA A 24 -10.55 -18.44 -40.70
C ALA A 24 -9.13 -18.84 -41.12
N ASN A 25 -8.84 -18.70 -42.41
CA ASN A 25 -7.53 -19.03 -42.98
C ASN A 25 -6.42 -18.11 -42.41
N ASN A 26 -6.63 -16.82 -42.38
CA ASN A 26 -5.67 -15.85 -41.83
C ASN A 26 -5.38 -16.10 -40.34
N VAL A 27 -6.40 -16.41 -39.55
CA VAL A 27 -6.22 -16.75 -38.13
C VAL A 27 -5.44 -18.05 -37.97
N ALA A 28 -5.75 -19.08 -38.77
CA ALA A 28 -5.02 -20.36 -38.73
C ALA A 28 -3.53 -20.18 -39.07
N HIS A 29 -3.23 -19.43 -40.14
CA HIS A 29 -1.85 -19.11 -40.52
C HIS A 29 -1.12 -18.28 -39.46
N SER A 30 -1.79 -17.27 -38.90
CA SER A 30 -1.23 -16.44 -37.81
C SER A 30 -0.93 -17.28 -36.58
N TYR A 31 -1.83 -18.18 -36.21
CA TYR A 31 -1.64 -19.10 -35.09
C TYR A 31 -0.42 -20.02 -35.32
N LEU A 32 -0.32 -20.62 -36.53
CA LEU A 32 0.80 -21.47 -36.88
C LEU A 32 2.14 -20.70 -36.81
N ALA A 33 2.17 -19.49 -37.35
CA ALA A 33 3.35 -18.63 -37.30
C ALA A 33 3.75 -18.23 -35.86
N LEU A 34 2.79 -17.95 -35.00
CA LEU A 34 3.03 -17.60 -33.59
C LEU A 34 3.56 -18.79 -32.79
N THR A 35 3.07 -20.00 -33.05
CA THR A 35 3.49 -21.21 -32.33
C THR A 35 4.86 -21.72 -32.75
N LEU A 36 5.19 -21.63 -34.01
CA LEU A 36 6.42 -22.17 -34.59
C LEU A 36 7.52 -21.12 -34.81
N GLY A 37 7.14 -19.82 -34.81
CA GLY A 37 8.09 -18.72 -35.01
C GLY A 37 8.81 -18.80 -36.35
N GLU A 38 10.13 -18.61 -36.35
CA GLU A 38 10.98 -18.61 -37.56
C GLU A 38 11.02 -19.97 -38.23
N ASP A 39 10.76 -21.06 -37.49
CA ASP A 39 10.75 -22.42 -38.01
C ASP A 39 9.42 -22.85 -38.65
N SER A 40 8.46 -21.92 -38.78
CA SER A 40 7.13 -22.20 -39.31
C SER A 40 7.13 -22.79 -40.71
N TYR A 41 8.12 -22.47 -41.54
CA TYR A 41 8.29 -23.02 -42.90
C TYR A 41 8.77 -24.49 -42.92
N MET A 42 9.34 -24.95 -41.80
CA MET A 42 9.79 -26.36 -41.66
C MET A 42 8.75 -27.22 -40.94
N SER A 43 7.60 -26.65 -40.63
CA SER A 43 6.55 -27.35 -39.88
C SER A 43 5.99 -28.53 -40.70
N LYS A 44 5.82 -29.66 -40.02
CA LYS A 44 5.03 -30.80 -40.52
C LYS A 44 3.52 -30.59 -40.31
N SER A 45 3.10 -29.50 -39.74
CA SER A 45 1.68 -29.15 -39.51
C SER A 45 1.06 -28.67 -40.81
N ALA A 46 -0.14 -29.12 -41.11
CA ALA A 46 -0.92 -28.70 -42.28
C ALA A 46 -2.16 -27.92 -41.81
N ILE A 47 -2.52 -26.88 -42.56
CA ILE A 47 -3.78 -26.20 -42.42
C ILE A 47 -4.75 -26.78 -43.42
N ASN A 48 -5.80 -27.44 -42.93
CA ASN A 48 -6.88 -27.96 -43.77
C ASN A 48 -8.06 -26.97 -43.66
N THR A 49 -8.62 -26.60 -44.80
CA THR A 49 -9.74 -25.65 -44.87
C THR A 49 -10.93 -26.35 -45.52
N TRP A 50 -12.09 -26.25 -44.87
CA TRP A 50 -13.36 -26.74 -45.40
C TRP A 50 -14.32 -25.56 -45.51
N ARG A 51 -14.76 -25.28 -46.73
CA ARG A 51 -15.60 -24.11 -47.01
C ARG A 51 -17.04 -24.55 -47.19
N GLY A 52 -17.93 -24.07 -46.31
CA GLY A 52 -19.34 -24.42 -46.36
C GLY A 52 -20.12 -23.88 -47.57
N ASN A 53 -19.53 -22.91 -48.28
CA ASN A 53 -20.10 -22.30 -49.48
C ASN A 53 -19.59 -22.95 -50.80
N VAL A 54 -18.72 -23.95 -50.73
CA VAL A 54 -18.22 -24.72 -51.86
C VAL A 54 -18.91 -26.06 -51.87
N GLU A 55 -19.53 -26.42 -53.02
CA GLU A 55 -20.43 -27.59 -53.15
C GLU A 55 -19.74 -28.91 -52.73
N ASP A 56 -18.51 -29.11 -53.14
CA ASP A 56 -17.72 -30.31 -52.80
C ASP A 56 -17.23 -30.38 -51.37
N GLU A 57 -17.13 -29.23 -50.69
CA GLU A 57 -16.60 -29.14 -49.30
C GLU A 57 -17.72 -28.97 -48.26
N ALA A 58 -18.90 -28.58 -48.67
CA ALA A 58 -20.04 -28.20 -47.79
C ALA A 58 -20.48 -29.37 -46.89
N GLY A 59 -20.46 -30.59 -47.40
CA GLY A 59 -20.80 -31.82 -46.68
C GLY A 59 -19.79 -32.08 -45.55
N GLN A 60 -18.53 -32.03 -45.84
CA GLN A 60 -17.45 -32.23 -44.87
C GLN A 60 -17.40 -31.08 -43.84
N ALA A 61 -17.58 -29.83 -44.27
CA ALA A 61 -17.62 -28.68 -43.38
C ALA A 61 -18.76 -28.81 -42.34
N LYS A 62 -19.94 -29.28 -42.77
CA LYS A 62 -21.06 -29.54 -41.87
C LYS A 62 -20.76 -30.68 -40.90
N GLU A 63 -20.23 -31.77 -41.37
CA GLU A 63 -19.86 -32.93 -40.55
C GLU A 63 -18.83 -32.55 -39.49
N ILE A 64 -17.75 -31.85 -39.87
CA ILE A 64 -16.74 -31.38 -38.93
C ILE A 64 -17.34 -30.42 -37.87
N THR A 65 -18.23 -29.51 -38.28
CA THR A 65 -18.92 -28.62 -37.38
C THR A 65 -19.75 -29.37 -36.33
N GLU A 66 -20.44 -30.45 -36.75
CA GLU A 66 -21.20 -31.29 -35.81
C GLU A 66 -20.27 -32.05 -34.85
N TYR A 67 -19.14 -32.59 -35.29
CA TYR A 67 -18.13 -33.19 -34.39
C TYR A 67 -17.61 -32.19 -33.36
N ILE A 68 -17.32 -30.95 -33.77
CA ILE A 68 -16.84 -29.91 -32.88
C ILE A 68 -17.92 -29.54 -31.82
N LYS A 69 -19.18 -29.44 -32.26
CA LYS A 69 -20.31 -29.19 -31.33
C LYS A 69 -20.47 -30.30 -30.29
N MET A 70 -20.17 -31.54 -30.67
CA MET A 70 -20.18 -32.68 -29.73
C MET A 70 -18.90 -32.79 -28.91
N LEU A 71 -17.95 -31.85 -29.03
CA LEU A 71 -16.59 -31.93 -28.45
C LEU A 71 -15.84 -33.22 -28.83
N ARG A 72 -16.06 -33.70 -30.05
CA ARG A 72 -15.40 -34.88 -30.62
C ARG A 72 -14.45 -34.47 -31.73
N HIS A 73 -13.47 -35.32 -31.99
CA HIS A 73 -12.57 -35.14 -33.12
C HIS A 73 -13.09 -35.89 -34.34
N PRO A 74 -13.10 -35.26 -35.50
CA PRO A 74 -13.35 -36.01 -36.74
C PRO A 74 -12.25 -37.02 -36.98
N LEU A 75 -12.67 -38.19 -37.48
CA LEU A 75 -11.77 -39.22 -37.92
C LEU A 75 -11.55 -39.04 -39.42
N PHE A 76 -10.30 -38.85 -39.82
CA PHE A 76 -9.96 -38.72 -41.25
C PHE A 76 -9.44 -40.03 -41.79
N GLY A 77 -9.94 -40.44 -42.93
CA GLY A 77 -9.33 -41.56 -43.73
C GLY A 77 -7.93 -41.20 -44.18
N LEU A 78 -7.10 -42.21 -44.20
CA LEU A 78 -5.68 -42.09 -44.54
C LEU A 78 -5.49 -42.00 -46.05
N ASN A 79 -5.75 -41.30 -46.79
CA ASN A 79 -5.50 -41.17 -48.22
C ASN A 79 -6.78 -41.32 -49.09
N PRO A 80 -7.00 -40.45 -50.08
CA PRO A 80 -8.17 -40.57 -50.96
C PRO A 80 -8.20 -41.83 -51.85
N GLY A 81 -7.15 -42.65 -51.80
CA GLY A 81 -7.09 -43.92 -52.55
C GLY A 81 -7.27 -45.18 -51.70
N VAL A 82 -7.37 -45.06 -50.37
CA VAL A 82 -7.49 -46.24 -49.48
C VAL A 82 -8.87 -46.24 -48.83
N VAL A 83 -9.77 -47.00 -49.33
CA VAL A 83 -11.11 -47.20 -48.74
C VAL A 83 -11.05 -48.42 -47.83
N GLY A 84 -11.02 -48.16 -46.50
CA GLY A 84 -11.23 -49.23 -45.52
C GLY A 84 -12.74 -49.48 -45.35
N LYS A 85 -13.22 -50.65 -45.64
CA LYS A 85 -14.57 -51.10 -45.24
C LYS A 85 -14.46 -51.93 -43.99
N VAL A 86 -15.31 -51.59 -42.99
CA VAL A 86 -15.48 -52.43 -41.82
C VAL A 86 -16.55 -53.46 -42.11
N GLU A 87 -16.17 -54.71 -42.22
CA GLU A 87 -17.08 -55.85 -42.33
C GLU A 87 -16.75 -56.80 -41.18
N ASP A 88 -17.76 -57.13 -40.36
CA ASP A 88 -17.67 -58.08 -39.23
C ASP A 88 -16.52 -57.84 -38.23
N ASP A 89 -16.38 -56.59 -37.74
CA ASP A 89 -15.32 -56.17 -36.82
C ASP A 89 -13.87 -56.29 -37.36
N GLU A 90 -13.69 -56.68 -38.62
CA GLU A 90 -12.39 -56.62 -39.27
C GLU A 90 -12.31 -55.50 -40.31
N VAL A 91 -11.21 -54.78 -40.32
CA VAL A 91 -10.93 -53.74 -41.33
C VAL A 91 -10.24 -54.40 -42.52
N LYS A 92 -10.99 -54.53 -43.63
CA LYS A 92 -10.41 -54.96 -44.92
C LYS A 92 -9.97 -53.69 -45.67
N VAL A 93 -8.70 -53.59 -45.92
CA VAL A 93 -8.11 -52.53 -46.78
C VAL A 93 -7.91 -53.09 -48.17
N GLU A 94 -8.64 -52.58 -49.18
CA GLU A 94 -8.36 -52.83 -50.57
C GLU A 94 -7.16 -51.96 -50.99
N VAL A 95 -6.04 -52.55 -51.24
CA VAL A 95 -4.81 -51.88 -51.71
C VAL A 95 -4.67 -52.17 -53.24
N ASP A 96 -4.43 -51.08 -53.98
CA ASP A 96 -4.08 -51.20 -55.39
C ASP A 96 -2.76 -51.99 -55.53
N GLU A 97 -2.67 -52.89 -56.52
CA GLU A 97 -1.61 -53.92 -56.63
C GLU A 97 -0.17 -53.38 -56.70
N ASP A 98 0.01 -52.07 -56.86
CA ASP A 98 1.33 -51.43 -56.99
C ASP A 98 1.84 -50.69 -55.77
N THR A 99 1.18 -50.79 -54.63
CA THR A 99 1.57 -50.00 -53.43
C THR A 99 1.76 -50.90 -52.22
N GLU A 100 2.99 -51.11 -51.79
CA GLU A 100 3.31 -51.71 -50.50
C GLU A 100 3.06 -50.66 -49.34
N PHE A 101 2.00 -50.82 -48.57
CA PHE A 101 1.76 -50.07 -47.40
C PHE A 101 1.81 -50.91 -46.13
N ILE A 102 2.57 -50.48 -45.15
CA ILE A 102 2.45 -50.96 -43.76
C ILE A 102 1.17 -50.42 -43.17
N VAL A 103 0.16 -51.27 -43.06
CA VAL A 103 -1.13 -50.86 -42.43
C VAL A 103 -0.97 -50.88 -40.94
N TYR A 104 -0.83 -49.68 -40.34
CA TYR A 104 -1.10 -49.48 -38.95
C TYR A 104 -2.61 -49.34 -38.75
N PRO A 105 -3.14 -49.54 -37.50
CA PRO A 105 -4.57 -49.54 -37.24
C PRO A 105 -5.30 -48.35 -37.87
N PRO A 106 -6.53 -48.54 -38.37
CA PRO A 106 -7.24 -47.64 -39.30
C PRO A 106 -7.62 -46.28 -38.75
N ILE A 107 -7.25 -46.01 -37.53
CA ILE A 107 -7.54 -44.73 -36.87
C ILE A 107 -6.21 -43.99 -36.69
N VAL A 108 -5.82 -43.21 -37.66
CA VAL A 108 -4.78 -42.22 -37.48
C VAL A 108 -5.43 -40.99 -36.90
N THR A 109 -5.31 -40.84 -35.61
CA THR A 109 -5.54 -39.53 -35.00
C THR A 109 -4.41 -38.65 -35.51
N ALA A 110 -4.71 -37.67 -36.36
CA ALA A 110 -3.72 -36.68 -36.75
C ALA A 110 -3.39 -35.84 -35.52
N THR A 111 -2.42 -36.27 -34.77
CA THR A 111 -1.90 -35.56 -33.62
C THR A 111 -0.56 -34.94 -33.97
N THR A 112 -0.37 -33.68 -33.64
CA THR A 112 0.91 -32.99 -33.70
C THR A 112 1.56 -33.03 -32.32
N SER A 113 2.81 -33.44 -32.25
CA SER A 113 3.60 -33.32 -31.02
C SER A 113 3.98 -31.87 -30.82
N LEU A 114 3.60 -31.31 -29.70
CA LEU A 114 3.95 -29.95 -29.32
C LEU A 114 5.04 -29.95 -28.24
N SER A 115 5.98 -29.04 -28.36
CA SER A 115 6.90 -28.72 -27.27
C SER A 115 6.17 -28.01 -26.15
N GLY A 116 6.72 -28.00 -24.94
CA GLY A 116 6.13 -27.26 -23.80
C GLY A 116 5.97 -25.76 -24.11
N LYS A 117 6.83 -25.17 -24.93
CA LYS A 117 6.76 -23.79 -25.37
C LYS A 117 5.56 -23.53 -26.29
N GLU A 118 5.36 -24.38 -27.28
CA GLU A 118 4.22 -24.33 -28.21
C GLU A 118 2.90 -24.56 -27.47
N LEU A 119 2.88 -25.49 -26.51
CA LEU A 119 1.72 -25.73 -25.66
C LEU A 119 1.39 -24.49 -24.79
N ALA A 120 2.38 -23.80 -24.27
CA ALA A 120 2.18 -22.59 -23.49
C ALA A 120 1.49 -21.49 -24.31
N TYR A 121 1.89 -21.30 -25.56
CA TYR A 121 1.19 -20.37 -26.47
C TYR A 121 -0.25 -20.79 -26.75
N SER A 122 -0.48 -22.10 -26.89
CA SER A 122 -1.79 -22.66 -27.21
C SER A 122 -2.77 -22.64 -26.05
N LEU A 123 -2.28 -22.73 -24.81
CA LEU A 123 -3.09 -22.71 -23.58
C LEU A 123 -3.10 -21.36 -22.90
N ASN A 124 -2.52 -20.34 -23.50
CA ASN A 124 -2.51 -19.00 -22.90
C ASN A 124 -3.92 -18.43 -22.86
N PHE A 125 -4.31 -17.98 -21.66
CA PHE A 125 -5.61 -17.33 -21.48
C PHE A 125 -5.56 -15.91 -22.05
N PRO A 126 -6.70 -15.38 -22.56
CA PRO A 126 -6.76 -14.01 -23.01
C PRO A 126 -6.35 -13.05 -21.91
N GLN A 127 -5.42 -12.14 -22.21
CA GLN A 127 -4.94 -11.12 -21.28
C GLN A 127 -5.82 -9.87 -21.25
N LYS A 128 -6.74 -9.74 -22.19
CA LYS A 128 -7.69 -8.61 -22.29
C LYS A 128 -9.09 -9.12 -22.49
N SER A 129 -10.06 -8.40 -21.92
CA SER A 129 -11.47 -8.71 -22.12
C SER A 129 -11.85 -8.60 -23.60
N ILE A 130 -12.58 -9.62 -24.07
CA ILE A 130 -13.20 -9.66 -25.40
C ILE A 130 -14.71 -9.86 -25.23
N ALA A 131 -15.48 -9.62 -26.28
CA ALA A 131 -16.93 -9.81 -26.26
C ALA A 131 -17.27 -11.27 -25.88
N GLY A 132 -18.07 -11.44 -24.83
CA GLY A 132 -18.46 -12.75 -24.30
C GLY A 132 -17.46 -13.45 -23.37
N LEU A 133 -16.23 -12.90 -23.21
CA LEU A 133 -15.23 -13.44 -22.28
C LEU A 133 -14.56 -12.30 -21.51
N PRO A 134 -15.11 -11.90 -20.37
CA PRO A 134 -14.48 -10.89 -19.51
C PRO A 134 -13.23 -11.47 -18.86
N VAL A 135 -12.12 -10.74 -18.92
CA VAL A 135 -10.89 -11.02 -18.20
C VAL A 135 -10.79 -10.05 -17.04
N LEU A 136 -10.73 -10.59 -15.82
CA LEU A 136 -10.45 -9.82 -14.63
C LEU A 136 -8.96 -9.94 -14.33
N GLU A 137 -8.27 -8.80 -14.26
CA GLU A 137 -6.93 -8.77 -13.71
C GLU A 137 -7.01 -9.07 -12.21
N CYS A 138 -6.50 -10.23 -11.82
CA CYS A 138 -6.34 -10.59 -10.43
C CYS A 138 -4.87 -10.43 -10.04
N VAL A 139 -4.64 -10.04 -8.78
CA VAL A 139 -3.29 -10.06 -8.23
C VAL A 139 -2.78 -11.49 -8.25
N GLU A 140 -1.54 -11.68 -8.68
CA GLU A 140 -0.89 -12.98 -8.63
C GLU A 140 -0.70 -13.40 -7.17
N PHE A 141 -1.38 -14.44 -6.75
CA PHE A 141 -1.24 -15.02 -5.41
C PHE A 141 -0.53 -16.36 -5.47
N GLY A 142 0.53 -16.46 -4.68
CA GLY A 142 1.09 -17.76 -4.34
C GLY A 142 0.19 -18.51 -3.36
N ARG A 143 0.20 -19.83 -3.41
CA ARG A 143 -0.47 -20.68 -2.41
C ARG A 143 0.38 -20.90 -1.16
N ASN A 144 1.65 -20.54 -1.21
CA ASN A 144 2.60 -20.64 -0.12
C ASN A 144 2.99 -19.24 0.36
N VAL A 145 3.14 -19.09 1.67
CA VAL A 145 3.68 -17.89 2.29
C VAL A 145 5.20 -18.05 2.36
N VAL A 146 5.93 -17.11 1.75
CA VAL A 146 7.39 -17.07 1.86
C VAL A 146 7.73 -16.20 3.07
N THR A 147 8.46 -16.77 4.02
CA THR A 147 9.04 -16.04 5.15
C THR A 147 10.54 -15.91 4.92
N TYR A 148 11.04 -14.68 4.99
CA TYR A 148 12.48 -14.40 4.77
C TYR A 148 13.34 -14.68 6.00
N ASP A 149 12.73 -14.78 7.17
CA ASP A 149 13.41 -15.19 8.39
C ASP A 149 13.12 -16.67 8.66
N GLU A 150 14.09 -17.40 9.21
CA GLU A 150 13.82 -18.68 9.84
C GLU A 150 12.80 -18.46 10.96
N VAL A 151 11.55 -18.80 10.66
CA VAL A 151 10.45 -18.70 11.63
C VAL A 151 10.80 -19.65 12.77
N ARG A 152 11.24 -19.09 13.88
CA ARG A 152 11.33 -19.85 15.12
C ARG A 152 9.90 -20.25 15.47
N GLN A 153 9.64 -21.53 15.59
CA GLN A 153 8.29 -22.07 15.87
C GLN A 153 7.64 -21.48 17.12
N ASP A 154 8.42 -20.83 17.98
CA ASP A 154 8.00 -20.22 19.24
C ASP A 154 7.93 -18.68 19.20
N ALA A 155 8.16 -18.03 18.07
CA ALA A 155 8.07 -16.56 17.98
C ALA A 155 6.61 -16.10 17.98
N PRO A 156 6.25 -15.07 18.78
CA PRO A 156 4.89 -14.56 18.79
C PRO A 156 4.53 -13.97 17.42
N GLU A 157 3.50 -14.52 16.80
CA GLU A 157 3.01 -14.13 15.48
C GLU A 157 1.67 -13.41 15.56
N ILE A 158 1.52 -12.39 14.73
CA ILE A 158 0.25 -11.68 14.55
C ILE A 158 -0.43 -12.25 13.31
N GLY A 159 -1.41 -13.14 13.55
CA GLY A 159 -2.17 -13.78 12.47
C GLY A 159 -3.01 -12.77 11.70
N LEU A 160 -2.84 -12.71 10.38
CA LEU A 160 -3.66 -11.89 9.48
C LEU A 160 -4.89 -12.65 8.96
N GLY A 161 -4.77 -13.95 8.76
CA GLY A 161 -5.83 -14.79 8.22
C GLY A 161 -5.28 -16.00 7.49
N ASN A 162 -6.02 -16.48 6.52
CA ASN A 162 -5.63 -17.60 5.64
C ASN A 162 -5.54 -17.12 4.20
N VAL A 163 -4.73 -17.79 3.40
CA VAL A 163 -4.67 -17.55 1.95
C VAL A 163 -6.04 -17.82 1.34
N PHE A 164 -6.53 -16.87 0.55
CA PHE A 164 -7.73 -17.03 -0.28
C PHE A 164 -7.30 -17.20 -1.73
N HIS A 165 -7.64 -18.34 -2.34
CA HIS A 165 -7.24 -18.67 -3.71
C HIS A 165 -8.39 -19.35 -4.44
N MET A 166 -8.64 -18.95 -5.68
CA MET A 166 -9.68 -19.53 -6.54
C MET A 166 -11.05 -19.69 -5.85
N ASN A 167 -11.55 -18.62 -5.22
CA ASN A 167 -12.84 -18.55 -4.52
C ASN A 167 -12.98 -19.48 -3.30
N HIS A 168 -11.90 -20.00 -2.74
CA HIS A 168 -11.94 -20.74 -1.49
C HIS A 168 -10.80 -20.33 -0.55
N THR A 169 -11.01 -20.54 0.74
CA THR A 169 -10.00 -20.29 1.77
C THR A 169 -9.12 -21.52 1.93
N GLU A 170 -7.82 -21.34 1.73
CA GLU A 170 -6.81 -22.39 1.93
C GLU A 170 -6.53 -22.59 3.44
N ASN A 171 -5.92 -23.71 3.78
CA ASN A 171 -5.48 -23.97 5.15
C ASN A 171 -4.16 -23.24 5.50
N THR A 172 -3.51 -22.64 4.52
CA THR A 172 -2.24 -21.89 4.68
C THR A 172 -2.51 -20.61 5.46
N LYS A 173 -1.94 -20.50 6.66
CA LYS A 173 -2.04 -19.30 7.50
C LYS A 173 -1.06 -18.23 7.05
N VAL A 174 -1.50 -16.97 7.14
CA VAL A 174 -0.68 -15.78 6.93
C VAL A 174 -0.52 -15.06 8.26
N SER A 175 0.69 -14.87 8.69
CA SER A 175 1.02 -14.16 9.92
C SER A 175 2.23 -13.27 9.73
N LEU A 176 2.32 -12.22 10.55
CA LEU A 176 3.47 -11.33 10.64
C LEU A 176 4.21 -11.61 11.94
N SER A 177 5.52 -11.62 11.90
CA SER A 177 6.28 -11.67 13.13
C SER A 177 6.15 -10.36 13.90
N LYS A 178 6.12 -10.41 15.23
CA LYS A 178 6.10 -9.22 16.08
C LYS A 178 7.30 -8.31 15.77
N LYS A 179 8.47 -8.90 15.47
CA LYS A 179 9.68 -8.16 15.08
C LYS A 179 9.51 -7.41 13.75
N SER A 180 8.81 -7.99 12.78
CA SER A 180 8.56 -7.35 11.48
C SER A 180 7.68 -6.11 11.60
N LEU A 181 6.71 -6.10 12.53
CA LEU A 181 5.87 -4.92 12.77
C LEU A 181 6.63 -3.72 13.36
N ALA A 182 7.74 -3.95 14.07
CA ALA A 182 8.62 -2.87 14.52
C ALA A 182 9.28 -2.14 13.34
N SER A 183 9.39 -2.77 12.16
CA SER A 183 9.95 -2.17 10.94
C SER A 183 8.97 -1.29 10.16
N HIS A 184 7.87 -0.90 10.79
CA HIS A 184 6.76 -0.14 10.25
C HIS A 184 5.95 -0.89 9.17
N THR A 185 4.73 -0.47 8.97
CA THR A 185 3.79 -1.08 8.03
C THR A 185 3.08 0.02 7.24
N PHE A 186 3.04 -0.12 5.93
CA PHE A 186 2.26 0.75 5.06
C PHE A 186 1.04 0.01 4.53
N ILE A 187 -0.16 0.55 4.75
CA ILE A 187 -1.43 -0.02 4.30
C ILE A 187 -2.11 0.98 3.36
N THR A 188 -2.26 0.59 2.12
CA THR A 188 -2.94 1.41 1.12
C THR A 188 -4.08 0.67 0.44
N GLY A 189 -5.03 1.41 -0.07
CA GLY A 189 -6.17 0.89 -0.79
C GLY A 189 -7.25 1.95 -0.98
N SER A 190 -8.07 1.79 -2.00
CA SER A 190 -9.21 2.67 -2.27
C SER A 190 -10.27 2.59 -1.17
N THR A 191 -11.22 3.52 -1.19
CA THR A 191 -12.38 3.49 -0.28
C THR A 191 -13.13 2.17 -0.44
N GLY A 192 -13.44 1.51 0.67
CA GLY A 192 -14.16 0.22 0.68
C GLY A 192 -13.30 -1.02 0.43
N SER A 193 -11.99 -0.90 0.21
CA SER A 193 -11.08 -2.04 -0.03
C SER A 193 -10.78 -2.89 1.21
N GLY A 194 -11.24 -2.48 2.41
CA GLY A 194 -10.98 -3.19 3.65
C GLY A 194 -9.76 -2.70 4.45
N LYS A 195 -9.12 -1.59 4.04
CA LYS A 195 -7.95 -1.00 4.70
C LYS A 195 -8.13 -0.87 6.21
N SER A 196 -9.17 -0.16 6.67
CA SER A 196 -9.44 0.04 8.11
C SER A 196 -9.70 -1.30 8.82
N ASN A 197 -10.42 -2.25 8.19
CA ASN A 197 -10.64 -3.56 8.76
C ASN A 197 -9.33 -4.34 8.97
N THR A 198 -8.37 -4.22 8.05
CA THR A 198 -7.05 -4.81 8.19
C THR A 198 -6.32 -4.22 9.41
N VAL A 199 -6.33 -2.89 9.56
CA VAL A 199 -5.73 -2.22 10.73
C VAL A 199 -6.42 -2.67 12.03
N TYR A 200 -7.77 -2.71 12.07
CA TYR A 200 -8.50 -3.17 13.25
C TYR A 200 -8.10 -4.59 13.64
N HIS A 201 -7.98 -5.47 12.66
CA HIS A 201 -7.58 -6.86 12.90
C HIS A 201 -6.16 -6.95 13.45
N MET A 202 -5.22 -6.21 12.86
CA MET A 202 -3.83 -6.16 13.32
C MET A 202 -3.73 -5.64 14.75
N LEU A 203 -4.40 -4.53 15.07
CA LEU A 203 -4.40 -3.95 16.42
C LEU A 203 -5.04 -4.88 17.45
N ASP A 204 -6.16 -5.54 17.14
CA ASP A 204 -6.78 -6.48 18.07
C ASP A 204 -5.87 -7.68 18.37
N ARG A 205 -5.13 -8.17 17.37
CA ARG A 205 -4.17 -9.26 17.53
C ARG A 205 -2.93 -8.82 18.31
N ALA A 206 -2.37 -7.65 18.00
CA ALA A 206 -1.23 -7.08 18.71
C ALA A 206 -1.55 -6.83 20.18
N ARG A 207 -2.72 -6.22 20.46
CA ARG A 207 -3.22 -5.98 21.82
C ARG A 207 -3.33 -7.26 22.65
N LYS A 208 -3.83 -8.35 22.05
CA LYS A 208 -3.92 -9.66 22.72
C LYS A 208 -2.55 -10.25 23.09
N GLN A 209 -1.47 -9.78 22.46
CA GLN A 209 -0.10 -10.12 22.77
C GLN A 209 0.59 -9.09 23.68
N GLY A 210 -0.16 -8.19 24.29
CA GLY A 210 0.34 -7.18 25.20
C GLY A 210 0.95 -5.95 24.54
N VAL A 211 0.93 -5.84 23.21
CA VAL A 211 1.38 -4.64 22.48
C VAL A 211 0.31 -3.57 22.61
N LYS A 212 0.71 -2.39 23.08
CA LYS A 212 -0.17 -1.22 23.19
C LYS A 212 -0.29 -0.47 21.88
N PHE A 213 -1.25 0.45 21.78
CA PHE A 213 -1.40 1.24 20.57
C PHE A 213 -1.89 2.66 20.80
N LEU A 214 -1.42 3.56 19.95
CA LEU A 214 -1.97 4.88 19.73
C LEU A 214 -2.55 4.96 18.31
N VAL A 215 -3.79 5.37 18.17
CA VAL A 215 -4.39 5.67 16.86
C VAL A 215 -4.65 7.15 16.75
N VAL A 216 -4.12 7.81 15.73
CA VAL A 216 -4.45 9.20 15.39
C VAL A 216 -5.31 9.21 14.14
N GLU A 217 -6.60 9.50 14.31
CA GLU A 217 -7.62 9.42 13.26
C GLU A 217 -8.14 10.81 12.88
N PRO A 218 -7.67 11.41 11.76
CA PRO A 218 -8.09 12.74 11.33
C PRO A 218 -9.44 12.76 10.61
N ALA A 219 -9.95 11.59 10.19
CA ALA A 219 -11.19 11.47 9.44
C ALA A 219 -12.09 10.38 10.02
N LYS A 220 -13.36 10.39 9.66
CA LYS A 220 -14.38 9.37 9.93
C LYS A 220 -14.71 9.09 11.40
N GLY A 221 -13.77 8.95 12.32
CA GLY A 221 -13.98 8.59 13.73
C GLY A 221 -14.51 7.15 13.90
N GLU A 222 -14.02 6.20 13.11
CA GLU A 222 -14.51 4.81 13.10
C GLU A 222 -13.85 3.94 14.18
N TYR A 223 -12.59 4.22 14.54
CA TYR A 223 -11.85 3.43 15.53
C TYR A 223 -12.51 3.40 16.91
N LYS A 224 -13.09 4.52 17.34
CA LYS A 224 -13.85 4.59 18.60
C LYS A 224 -15.07 3.67 18.60
N ASN A 225 -15.69 3.42 17.45
CA ASN A 225 -16.83 2.51 17.34
C ASN A 225 -16.42 1.04 17.47
N VAL A 226 -15.19 0.70 17.02
CA VAL A 226 -14.66 -0.66 17.07
C VAL A 226 -14.06 -0.98 18.44
N PHE A 227 -13.33 -0.03 19.05
CA PHE A 227 -12.54 -0.26 20.26
C PHE A 227 -13.03 0.50 21.49
N GLY A 228 -13.76 1.62 21.33
CA GLY A 228 -14.08 2.54 22.40
C GLY A 228 -14.99 2.02 23.52
N GLY A 229 -15.63 0.85 23.32
CA GLY A 229 -16.37 0.17 24.38
C GLY A 229 -15.55 -0.75 25.29
N ARG A 230 -14.24 -0.88 25.04
CA ARG A 230 -13.34 -1.75 25.79
C ARG A 230 -12.78 -1.01 27.00
N LYS A 231 -12.67 -1.72 28.13
CA LYS A 231 -12.18 -1.12 29.39
C LYS A 231 -10.69 -0.71 29.36
N ASP A 232 -9.94 -1.31 28.46
CA ASP A 232 -8.50 -1.11 28.29
C ASP A 232 -8.17 -0.14 27.13
N VAL A 233 -9.15 0.61 26.63
CA VAL A 233 -8.98 1.59 25.54
C VAL A 233 -9.55 2.93 25.95
N THR A 234 -8.71 3.96 25.88
CA THR A 234 -9.09 5.35 26.14
C THR A 234 -9.37 6.06 24.81
N VAL A 235 -10.51 6.74 24.72
CA VAL A 235 -10.86 7.55 23.54
C VAL A 235 -10.75 9.03 23.91
N LEU A 236 -9.81 9.71 23.27
CA LEU A 236 -9.60 11.15 23.37
C LEU A 236 -10.16 11.82 22.12
N GLY A 237 -10.89 12.88 22.29
CA GLY A 237 -11.47 13.60 21.16
C GLY A 237 -11.41 15.11 21.35
N THR A 238 -12.05 15.81 20.45
CA THR A 238 -12.09 17.27 20.42
C THR A 238 -13.43 17.84 20.88
N ASN A 239 -14.39 16.99 21.24
CA ASN A 239 -15.68 17.42 21.76
C ASN A 239 -15.91 16.82 23.16
N PRO A 240 -15.86 17.65 24.24
CA PRO A 240 -15.98 17.17 25.61
C PRO A 240 -17.35 16.58 25.98
N LYS A 241 -18.37 16.75 25.11
CA LYS A 241 -19.68 16.11 25.29
C LYS A 241 -19.72 14.64 24.83
N LEU A 242 -18.74 14.21 24.03
CA LEU A 242 -18.76 12.89 23.39
C LEU A 242 -17.64 11.98 23.87
N SER A 243 -16.53 12.54 24.31
CA SER A 243 -15.34 11.80 24.74
C SER A 243 -14.52 12.66 25.70
N GLN A 244 -13.56 12.05 26.39
CA GLN A 244 -12.55 12.80 27.13
C GLN A 244 -11.83 13.72 26.16
N LEU A 245 -11.62 14.99 26.59
CA LEU A 245 -10.97 15.97 25.75
C LEU A 245 -9.47 15.66 25.64
N LEU A 246 -8.94 15.68 24.43
CA LEU A 246 -7.51 15.69 24.19
C LEU A 246 -6.91 16.99 24.74
N ARG A 247 -5.90 16.89 25.60
CA ARG A 247 -5.16 18.02 26.15
C ARG A 247 -3.67 17.77 25.96
N ILE A 248 -3.02 18.65 25.23
CA ILE A 248 -1.58 18.60 24.94
C ILE A 248 -0.95 19.96 25.15
N ASN A 249 0.26 19.96 25.68
CA ASN A 249 1.11 21.14 25.72
C ASN A 249 2.21 21.00 24.66
N PRO A 250 2.15 21.75 23.54
CA PRO A 250 3.17 21.65 22.49
C PRO A 250 4.58 22.02 22.95
N PHE A 251 4.67 22.77 24.03
CA PHE A 251 5.94 23.35 24.52
C PHE A 251 6.57 22.55 25.65
N SER A 252 5.87 21.57 26.23
CA SER A 252 6.44 20.70 27.25
C SER A 252 7.28 19.58 26.63
N PHE A 253 8.37 19.21 27.28
CA PHE A 253 9.26 18.15 26.86
C PHE A 253 9.78 17.35 28.07
N PRO A 254 10.29 16.14 27.91
CA PRO A 254 10.91 15.37 28.99
C PRO A 254 12.18 16.02 29.54
N GLU A 255 12.46 15.80 30.83
CA GLU A 255 13.59 16.41 31.56
C GLU A 255 14.97 16.18 30.91
N ASN A 256 15.18 15.02 30.30
CA ASN A 256 16.45 14.68 29.65
C ASN A 256 16.53 15.07 28.16
N ILE A 257 15.57 15.85 27.67
CA ILE A 257 15.64 16.49 26.35
C ILE A 257 16.06 17.95 26.55
N HIS A 258 17.03 18.41 25.77
CA HIS A 258 17.47 19.80 25.86
C HIS A 258 16.45 20.75 25.21
N VAL A 259 16.20 21.93 25.84
CA VAL A 259 15.20 22.90 25.35
C VAL A 259 15.44 23.32 23.88
N LEU A 260 16.71 23.50 23.46
CA LEU A 260 17.04 23.83 22.06
C LEU A 260 16.68 22.69 21.11
N GLU A 261 16.91 21.46 21.50
CA GLU A 261 16.58 20.27 20.73
C GLU A 261 15.07 20.14 20.53
N HIS A 262 14.30 20.32 21.60
CA HIS A 262 12.84 20.37 21.52
C HIS A 262 12.34 21.51 20.62
N MET A 263 12.87 22.74 20.79
CA MET A 263 12.47 23.89 19.99
C MET A 263 12.75 23.69 18.49
N ASP A 264 13.89 23.12 18.15
CA ASP A 264 14.22 22.86 16.74
C ASP A 264 13.22 21.88 16.11
N ARG A 265 12.90 20.77 16.79
CA ARG A 265 11.89 19.81 16.35
C ARG A 265 10.49 20.43 16.26
N LEU A 266 10.12 21.24 17.27
CA LEU A 266 8.82 21.90 17.31
C LEU A 266 8.64 22.87 16.13
N VAL A 267 9.66 23.67 15.81
CA VAL A 267 9.65 24.58 14.67
C VAL A 267 9.52 23.82 13.35
N GLU A 268 10.16 22.66 13.22
CA GLU A 268 10.01 21.82 12.02
C GLU A 268 8.59 21.29 11.86
N ILE A 269 7.91 20.94 12.95
CA ILE A 269 6.48 20.56 12.88
C ILE A 269 5.63 21.75 12.38
N PHE A 270 5.90 22.96 12.83
CA PHE A 270 5.21 24.13 12.29
C PHE A 270 5.51 24.34 10.80
N ASN A 271 6.75 24.15 10.36
CA ASN A 271 7.14 24.25 8.94
C ASN A 271 6.41 23.23 8.07
N VAL A 272 6.17 22.01 8.58
CA VAL A 272 5.38 20.97 7.88
C VAL A 272 3.90 21.36 7.78
N CYS A 273 3.32 21.88 8.87
CA CYS A 273 1.89 22.10 8.98
C CYS A 273 1.42 23.42 8.38
N TRP A 274 2.30 24.42 8.34
CA TRP A 274 1.95 25.76 7.90
C TRP A 274 2.77 26.18 6.68
N PRO A 275 2.12 26.64 5.61
CA PRO A 275 2.85 27.27 4.50
C PRO A 275 3.49 28.56 4.99
N MET A 276 4.81 28.55 5.12
CA MET A 276 5.63 29.69 5.53
C MET A 276 6.56 30.09 4.40
N TYR A 277 6.82 31.39 4.27
CA TYR A 277 7.68 31.97 3.24
C TYR A 277 8.55 33.07 3.79
N ALA A 278 9.64 33.39 3.09
CA ALA A 278 10.59 34.41 3.42
C ALA A 278 11.11 34.34 4.87
N ALA A 279 10.96 35.38 5.68
CA ALA A 279 11.44 35.43 7.05
C ALA A 279 10.50 34.81 8.08
N MET A 280 9.32 34.30 7.68
CA MET A 280 8.32 33.77 8.64
C MET A 280 8.84 32.63 9.53
N PRO A 281 9.59 31.62 9.02
CA PRO A 281 10.16 30.57 9.87
C PRO A 281 11.12 31.12 10.93
N ALA A 282 11.95 32.09 10.56
CA ALA A 282 12.90 32.72 11.48
C ALA A 282 12.17 33.57 12.56
N VAL A 283 11.14 34.31 12.16
CA VAL A 283 10.30 35.09 13.10
C VAL A 283 9.62 34.17 14.11
N LEU A 284 9.06 33.04 13.64
CA LEU A 284 8.41 32.06 14.52
C LEU A 284 9.42 31.41 15.47
N LYS A 285 10.59 30.98 14.97
CA LYS A 285 11.65 30.40 15.79
C LYS A 285 12.10 31.36 16.89
N ASN A 286 12.38 32.60 16.55
CA ASN A 286 12.79 33.64 17.51
C ASN A 286 11.69 33.93 18.54
N ALA A 287 10.43 33.91 18.14
CA ALA A 287 9.31 34.12 19.05
C ALA A 287 9.12 32.92 20.02
N VAL A 288 9.30 31.71 19.58
CA VAL A 288 9.27 30.51 20.43
C VAL A 288 10.43 30.58 21.42
N GLU A 289 11.64 30.86 20.99
CA GLU A 289 12.83 31.01 21.84
C GLU A 289 12.61 32.09 22.89
N LYS A 290 12.17 33.28 22.48
CA LYS A 290 11.85 34.37 23.41
C LYS A 290 10.78 33.98 24.41
N SER A 291 9.78 33.19 24.02
CA SER A 291 8.72 32.74 24.90
C SER A 291 9.24 31.81 26.02
N TYR A 292 10.20 30.94 25.73
CA TYR A 292 10.87 30.16 26.76
C TYR A 292 11.68 31.03 27.72
N VAL A 293 12.46 31.98 27.19
CA VAL A 293 13.20 32.95 28.02
C VAL A 293 12.25 33.74 28.93
N ASP A 294 11.14 34.25 28.42
CA ASP A 294 10.12 34.97 29.17
C ASP A 294 9.49 34.14 30.30
N CYS A 295 9.36 32.81 30.08
CA CYS A 295 8.92 31.85 31.08
C CYS A 295 10.04 31.43 32.06
N GLY A 296 11.25 31.97 31.94
CA GLY A 296 12.34 31.77 32.86
C GLY A 296 13.33 30.69 32.51
N TRP A 297 13.28 30.17 31.31
CA TRP A 297 14.27 29.16 30.83
C TRP A 297 15.60 29.82 30.50
N ASP A 298 16.68 29.24 31.02
CA ASP A 298 18.03 29.43 30.53
C ASP A 298 18.24 28.45 29.35
N ILE A 299 18.25 29.00 28.16
CA ILE A 299 18.31 28.21 26.91
C ILE A 299 19.61 27.42 26.78
N VAL A 300 20.71 27.95 27.32
CA VAL A 300 22.04 27.30 27.24
C VAL A 300 22.16 26.15 28.21
N LYS A 301 21.62 26.31 29.42
CA LYS A 301 21.65 25.28 30.45
C LYS A 301 20.49 24.30 30.39
N SER A 302 19.45 24.64 29.66
CA SER A 302 18.15 23.92 29.63
C SER A 302 17.53 23.78 31.02
N GLU A 303 17.60 24.84 31.84
CA GLU A 303 17.07 24.88 33.18
C GLU A 303 16.07 26.02 33.31
N ASN A 304 14.99 25.79 34.05
CA ASN A 304 14.02 26.86 34.38
C ASN A 304 14.22 27.38 35.79
N LYS A 305 14.45 28.69 35.92
CA LYS A 305 14.69 29.35 37.22
C LYS A 305 13.49 29.34 38.18
N TYR A 306 12.29 29.06 37.65
CA TYR A 306 11.04 29.06 38.47
C TYR A 306 10.52 27.63 38.70
N GLY A 307 10.92 26.69 37.93
CA GLY A 307 10.48 25.29 37.98
C GLY A 307 10.35 24.72 36.56
N GLU A 308 10.68 23.44 36.42
CA GLU A 308 10.77 22.75 35.13
C GLU A 308 9.40 22.60 34.45
N GLU A 309 8.28 22.65 35.19
CA GLU A 309 6.92 22.53 34.64
C GLU A 309 6.36 23.82 34.06
N LEU A 310 7.10 24.95 34.12
CA LEU A 310 6.67 26.22 33.57
C LEU A 310 7.05 26.38 32.11
N TYR A 311 6.12 26.12 31.26
CA TYR A 311 6.29 26.21 29.79
C TYR A 311 5.49 27.35 29.17
N PRO A 312 5.92 27.91 28.02
CA PRO A 312 5.14 28.93 27.31
C PRO A 312 3.84 28.33 26.75
N SER A 313 2.94 29.22 26.35
CA SER A 313 1.70 28.91 25.65
C SER A 313 1.68 29.51 24.24
N PHE A 314 0.73 29.10 23.39
CA PHE A 314 0.52 29.78 22.11
C PHE A 314 0.20 31.26 22.25
N ALA A 315 -0.39 31.68 23.35
CA ALA A 315 -0.65 33.12 23.63
C ALA A 315 0.66 33.88 23.84
N ASP A 316 1.64 33.28 24.52
CA ASP A 316 2.97 33.88 24.72
C ASP A 316 3.72 33.97 23.39
N VAL A 317 3.69 32.92 22.60
CA VAL A 317 4.30 32.96 21.27
C VAL A 317 3.64 33.99 20.36
N ALA A 318 2.30 34.09 20.36
CA ALA A 318 1.57 35.10 19.58
C ALA A 318 1.96 36.54 19.99
N ARG A 319 2.10 36.80 21.31
CA ARG A 319 2.57 38.08 21.82
C ARG A 319 3.98 38.40 21.31
N ASN A 320 4.90 37.43 21.41
CA ASN A 320 6.27 37.60 21.00
C ASN A 320 6.44 37.71 19.46
N VAL A 321 5.66 37.00 18.67
CA VAL A 321 5.60 37.18 17.19
C VAL A 321 5.20 38.63 16.88
N LYS A 322 4.17 39.17 17.54
CA LYS A 322 3.75 40.54 17.31
C LYS A 322 4.86 41.55 17.67
N GLU A 323 5.50 41.40 18.82
CA GLU A 323 6.57 42.26 19.28
C GLU A 323 7.78 42.24 18.35
N ILE A 324 8.23 41.03 17.91
CA ILE A 324 9.35 40.88 16.98
C ILE A 324 9.06 41.53 15.63
N ILE A 325 7.86 41.34 15.07
CA ILE A 325 7.48 41.96 13.81
C ILE A 325 7.40 43.47 13.93
N ASP A 326 6.84 43.99 15.04
CA ASP A 326 6.69 45.44 15.26
C ASP A 326 8.05 46.13 15.38
N SER A 327 9.01 45.51 16.08
CA SER A 327 10.37 46.02 16.27
C SER A 327 11.32 45.77 15.09
N SER A 328 10.96 44.95 14.12
CA SER A 328 11.81 44.68 12.97
C SER A 328 11.90 45.87 12.01
N GLU A 329 12.90 45.84 11.13
CA GLU A 329 13.09 46.82 10.06
C GLU A 329 12.38 46.45 8.75
N TYR A 330 11.49 45.45 8.77
CA TYR A 330 10.70 45.07 7.59
C TYR A 330 9.80 46.23 7.15
N ASP A 331 9.54 46.32 5.83
CA ASP A 331 8.57 47.29 5.32
C ASP A 331 7.15 47.00 5.79
N ALA A 332 6.25 47.98 5.64
CA ALA A 332 4.88 47.89 6.15
C ALA A 332 4.06 46.76 5.54
N GLU A 333 4.32 46.42 4.28
CA GLU A 333 3.64 45.36 3.54
C GLU A 333 4.04 43.98 4.08
N ASN A 334 5.33 43.71 4.22
CA ASN A 334 5.85 42.48 4.82
C ASN A 334 5.44 42.33 6.28
N LYS A 335 5.46 43.39 7.09
CA LYS A 335 4.91 43.37 8.46
C LYS A 335 3.44 42.97 8.46
N GLY A 336 2.64 43.56 7.58
CA GLY A 336 1.22 43.21 7.43
C GLY A 336 1.00 41.75 7.04
N ALA A 337 1.77 41.26 6.07
CA ALA A 337 1.70 39.88 5.59
C ALA A 337 2.10 38.87 6.68
N TYR A 338 3.19 39.11 7.40
CA TYR A 338 3.66 38.20 8.46
C TYR A 338 2.70 38.19 9.66
N LYS A 339 2.20 39.35 10.08
CA LYS A 339 1.15 39.42 11.12
C LYS A 339 -0.13 38.70 10.69
N GLY A 340 -0.62 39.00 9.49
CA GLY A 340 -1.83 38.36 8.94
C GLY A 340 -1.73 36.85 8.89
N SER A 341 -0.56 36.32 8.54
CA SER A 341 -0.34 34.89 8.44
C SER A 341 -0.06 34.24 9.81
N LEU A 342 1.01 34.62 10.50
CA LEU A 342 1.45 33.93 11.74
C LEU A 342 0.53 34.21 12.92
N LEU A 343 0.17 35.48 13.14
CA LEU A 343 -0.65 35.87 14.30
C LEU A 343 -2.05 35.26 14.22
N THR A 344 -2.67 35.30 13.05
CA THR A 344 -4.01 34.73 12.86
C THR A 344 -4.03 33.23 13.15
N ARG A 345 -3.02 32.48 12.70
CA ARG A 345 -2.89 31.05 12.99
C ARG A 345 -2.70 30.78 14.48
N LEU A 346 -1.73 31.45 15.12
CA LEU A 346 -1.46 31.30 16.55
C LEU A 346 -2.69 31.67 17.41
N GLN A 347 -3.38 32.75 17.08
CA GLN A 347 -4.60 33.16 17.76
C GLN A 347 -5.74 32.15 17.59
N SER A 348 -5.85 31.51 16.43
CA SER A 348 -6.86 30.47 16.22
C SER A 348 -6.62 29.23 17.08
N LEU A 349 -5.38 28.99 17.50
CA LEU A 349 -5.03 27.90 18.42
C LEU A 349 -5.30 28.25 19.89
N CYS A 350 -5.40 29.54 20.24
CA CYS A 350 -5.73 30.01 21.59
C CYS A 350 -7.24 30.03 21.85
N ASN A 351 -8.08 29.96 20.83
CA ASN A 351 -9.51 30.20 20.93
C ASN A 351 -10.36 28.95 20.72
N GLY A 352 -11.58 28.97 21.23
CA GLY A 352 -12.59 27.93 21.01
C GLY A 352 -12.12 26.56 21.50
N ILE A 353 -12.41 25.51 20.69
CA ILE A 353 -12.04 24.13 21.01
C ILE A 353 -10.51 23.96 21.00
N ASN A 354 -9.80 24.62 20.10
CA ASN A 354 -8.34 24.53 20.04
C ASN A 354 -7.69 25.01 21.33
N GLY A 355 -8.17 26.13 21.90
CA GLY A 355 -7.71 26.66 23.18
C GLY A 355 -8.02 25.77 24.40
N MET A 356 -8.93 24.80 24.24
CA MET A 356 -9.18 23.77 25.25
C MET A 356 -8.28 22.53 25.07
N ILE A 357 -7.76 22.32 23.86
CA ILE A 357 -6.85 21.22 23.52
C ILE A 357 -5.40 21.58 23.86
N PHE A 358 -4.98 22.78 23.44
CA PHE A 358 -3.62 23.26 23.65
C PHE A 358 -3.52 24.02 24.98
N VAL A 359 -3.28 23.29 26.05
CA VAL A 359 -3.29 23.76 27.43
C VAL A 359 -2.05 23.34 28.19
N ALA A 360 -1.74 24.05 29.29
CA ALA A 360 -0.62 23.70 30.16
C ALA A 360 -0.84 22.36 30.90
N ASP A 361 -2.09 22.10 31.32
CA ASP A 361 -2.50 20.86 32.01
C ASP A 361 -2.77 19.76 30.94
N GLU A 362 -1.71 19.15 30.46
CA GLU A 362 -1.77 18.09 29.45
C GLU A 362 -2.09 16.71 30.02
N ILE A 363 -2.54 15.80 29.18
CA ILE A 363 -2.69 14.39 29.54
C ILE A 363 -1.31 13.79 29.81
N PRO A 364 -1.14 12.98 30.88
CA PRO A 364 0.11 12.32 31.18
C PRO A 364 0.65 11.54 29.96
N LYS A 365 1.96 11.67 29.71
CA LYS A 365 2.62 11.03 28.56
C LYS A 365 2.53 9.50 28.63
N GLU A 366 2.56 8.95 29.84
CA GLU A 366 2.37 7.52 30.12
C GLU A 366 0.98 7.05 29.66
N GLN A 367 -0.06 7.83 29.92
CA GLN A 367 -1.41 7.52 29.46
C GLN A 367 -1.50 7.54 27.94
N LEU A 368 -0.81 8.48 27.26
CA LEU A 368 -0.83 8.58 25.80
C LEU A 368 -0.03 7.47 25.12
N PHE A 369 1.08 7.04 25.69
CA PHE A 369 2.09 6.22 25.00
C PHE A 369 2.36 4.84 25.62
N GLU A 370 1.76 4.54 26.80
CA GLU A 370 1.87 3.21 27.43
C GLU A 370 0.52 2.52 27.59
N GLU A 371 -0.56 3.15 27.10
CA GLU A 371 -1.90 2.58 27.09
C GLU A 371 -2.43 2.40 25.66
N ASN A 372 -3.63 1.83 25.52
CA ASN A 372 -4.31 1.81 24.23
C ASN A 372 -5.15 3.08 24.10
N VAL A 373 -4.77 3.96 23.19
CA VAL A 373 -5.37 5.27 23.02
C VAL A 373 -5.85 5.50 21.59
N ILE A 374 -7.01 6.10 21.45
CA ILE A 374 -7.55 6.59 20.18
C ILE A 374 -7.72 8.10 20.28
N VAL A 375 -7.07 8.83 19.40
CA VAL A 375 -7.21 10.28 19.24
C VAL A 375 -8.10 10.54 18.04
N ASP A 376 -9.36 10.87 18.30
CA ASP A 376 -10.37 11.16 17.27
C ASP A 376 -10.38 12.67 16.94
N LEU A 377 -9.84 13.00 15.78
CA LEU A 377 -9.80 14.35 15.22
C LEU A 377 -10.87 14.59 14.15
N SER A 378 -11.80 13.66 13.96
CA SER A 378 -12.79 13.72 12.87
C SER A 378 -13.66 14.99 12.90
N ARG A 379 -13.79 15.61 14.06
CA ARG A 379 -14.59 16.84 14.26
C ARG A 379 -13.78 18.14 14.19
N VAL A 380 -12.48 18.06 13.99
CA VAL A 380 -11.65 19.24 13.71
C VAL A 380 -11.94 19.71 12.29
N GLY A 381 -12.35 20.96 12.12
CA GLY A 381 -12.72 21.50 10.81
C GLY A 381 -11.52 21.88 9.92
N SER A 382 -10.42 22.30 10.54
CA SER A 382 -9.21 22.75 9.83
C SER A 382 -8.24 21.60 9.57
N SER A 383 -7.84 21.41 8.31
CA SER A 383 -6.79 20.46 7.94
C SER A 383 -5.43 20.84 8.54
N GLU A 384 -5.13 22.14 8.62
CA GLU A 384 -3.90 22.63 9.25
C GLU A 384 -3.83 22.25 10.73
N THR A 385 -4.97 22.39 11.46
CA THR A 385 -5.05 22.01 12.88
C THR A 385 -4.93 20.50 13.07
N LYS A 386 -5.54 19.70 12.17
CA LYS A 386 -5.37 18.23 12.18
C LYS A 386 -3.93 17.84 12.00
N SER A 387 -3.27 18.37 10.96
CA SER A 387 -1.85 18.12 10.69
C SER A 387 -0.98 18.53 11.89
N LEU A 388 -1.27 19.68 12.50
CA LEU A 388 -0.52 20.15 13.66
C LEU A 388 -0.65 19.19 14.84
N ILE A 389 -1.87 18.73 15.17
CA ILE A 389 -2.08 17.77 16.27
C ILE A 389 -1.36 16.44 15.94
N MET A 390 -1.47 15.95 14.70
CA MET A 390 -0.77 14.73 14.26
C MET A 390 0.75 14.90 14.43
N GLY A 391 1.32 16.02 13.96
CA GLY A 391 2.74 16.32 14.11
C GLY A 391 3.19 16.41 15.56
N MET A 392 2.39 17.07 16.41
CA MET A 392 2.65 17.16 17.85
C MET A 392 2.62 15.79 18.52
N MET A 393 1.69 14.90 18.15
CA MET A 393 1.64 13.55 18.69
C MET A 393 2.90 12.75 18.33
N VAL A 394 3.40 12.89 17.08
CA VAL A 394 4.64 12.24 16.64
C VAL A 394 5.86 12.81 17.38
N LEU A 395 5.95 14.14 17.51
CA LEU A 395 7.04 14.79 18.25
C LEU A 395 7.09 14.33 19.70
N LYS A 396 5.96 14.41 20.41
CA LYS A 396 5.89 14.01 21.82
C LYS A 396 6.16 12.54 22.03
N LEU A 397 5.70 11.68 21.12
CA LEU A 397 6.03 10.25 21.13
C LEU A 397 7.53 10.03 20.96
N GLN A 398 8.15 10.71 19.98
CA GLN A 398 9.59 10.60 19.75
C GLN A 398 10.38 10.99 21.00
N GLU A 399 10.11 12.14 21.57
CA GLU A 399 10.80 12.63 22.78
C GLU A 399 10.56 11.72 23.99
N TYR A 400 9.34 11.22 24.15
CA TYR A 400 9.01 10.25 25.19
C TYR A 400 9.81 8.95 25.03
N ARG A 401 9.86 8.39 23.81
CA ARG A 401 10.63 7.17 23.54
C ARG A 401 12.13 7.37 23.73
N MET A 402 12.67 8.49 23.25
CA MET A 402 14.08 8.85 23.48
C MET A 402 14.42 8.99 24.96
N SER A 403 13.55 9.61 25.72
CA SER A 403 13.69 9.85 27.14
C SER A 403 13.60 8.56 27.99
N SER A 404 12.71 7.64 27.60
CA SER A 404 12.45 6.39 28.32
C SER A 404 13.29 5.20 27.86
N ALA A 405 14.12 5.38 26.82
CA ALA A 405 14.91 4.29 26.25
C ALA A 405 15.96 3.74 27.21
N THR A 406 15.89 2.46 27.51
CA THR A 406 16.89 1.75 28.34
C THR A 406 17.97 1.05 27.51
N GLY A 407 17.88 1.07 26.17
CA GLY A 407 18.82 0.46 25.24
C GLY A 407 18.35 0.55 23.80
N MET A 408 19.20 0.08 22.87
CA MET A 408 18.89 0.00 21.44
C MET A 408 18.24 -1.34 21.07
N ASN A 409 17.44 -1.34 20.01
CA ASN A 409 16.74 -2.53 19.47
C ASN A 409 15.75 -3.17 20.46
N ALA A 410 14.96 -2.35 21.11
CA ALA A 410 13.88 -2.81 21.98
C ALA A 410 12.87 -3.67 21.19
N GLU A 411 12.28 -4.67 21.85
CA GLU A 411 11.17 -5.42 21.25
C GLU A 411 9.97 -4.51 21.05
N LEU A 412 9.15 -4.83 20.04
CA LEU A 412 7.90 -4.13 19.80
C LEU A 412 6.98 -4.18 21.02
N ASN A 413 6.71 -3.05 21.61
CA ASN A 413 5.82 -2.90 22.77
C ASN A 413 4.63 -1.98 22.50
N HIS A 414 4.74 -1.14 21.46
CA HIS A 414 3.71 -0.17 21.10
C HIS A 414 3.62 0.02 19.58
N ILE A 415 2.41 0.35 19.11
CA ILE A 415 2.14 0.62 17.70
C ILE A 415 1.39 1.95 17.57
N THR A 416 1.93 2.87 16.79
CA THR A 416 1.25 4.11 16.44
C THR A 416 0.65 4.01 15.03
N VAL A 417 -0.67 4.25 14.93
CA VAL A 417 -1.38 4.29 13.65
C VAL A 417 -1.60 5.74 13.24
N LEU A 418 -1.13 6.09 12.05
CA LEU A 418 -1.42 7.37 11.41
C LEU A 418 -2.34 7.11 10.21
N GLU A 419 -3.62 7.48 10.36
CA GLU A 419 -4.60 7.44 9.26
C GLU A 419 -4.49 8.71 8.42
N GLU A 420 -4.71 8.60 7.09
CA GLU A 420 -4.61 9.69 6.14
C GLU A 420 -3.30 10.49 6.30
N ALA A 421 -2.19 9.75 6.35
CA ALA A 421 -0.87 10.29 6.68
C ALA A 421 -0.37 11.36 5.70
N HIS A 422 -0.96 11.45 4.49
CA HIS A 422 -0.70 12.54 3.55
C HIS A 422 -1.05 13.93 4.12
N ASN A 423 -1.84 14.02 5.19
CA ASN A 423 -2.08 15.29 5.89
C ASN A 423 -0.81 15.82 6.56
N LEU A 424 0.10 14.93 6.96
CA LEU A 424 1.35 15.25 7.65
C LEU A 424 2.57 15.08 6.75
N LEU A 425 2.63 13.97 5.98
CA LEU A 425 3.76 13.58 5.14
C LEU A 425 3.50 13.94 3.66
N ARG A 426 3.07 15.16 3.40
CA ARG A 426 2.62 15.62 2.10
C ARG A 426 3.79 15.78 1.12
N ARG A 427 3.57 15.32 -0.12
CA ARG A 427 4.49 15.54 -1.23
C ARG A 427 4.64 17.03 -1.53
N THR A 428 5.88 17.49 -1.61
CA THR A 428 6.22 18.84 -2.06
C THR A 428 6.32 18.87 -3.58
N SER A 429 5.61 19.82 -4.22
CA SER A 429 5.75 20.02 -5.67
C SER A 429 7.03 20.80 -5.96
N ASN A 430 7.78 20.39 -6.99
CA ASN A 430 8.96 21.09 -7.49
C ASN A 430 8.63 22.46 -8.14
N GLU A 431 7.35 22.84 -8.21
CA GLU A 431 6.86 24.05 -8.90
C GLU A 431 6.69 25.25 -7.96
N GLN A 432 6.83 25.09 -6.65
CA GLN A 432 6.86 26.22 -5.73
C GLN A 432 8.26 26.88 -5.80
N SER A 433 8.30 28.20 -5.66
CA SER A 433 9.53 29.01 -5.70
C SER A 433 10.68 28.29 -4.97
N ALA A 434 11.86 28.25 -5.59
CA ALA A 434 13.00 27.42 -5.17
C ALA A 434 13.41 27.53 -3.69
N GLU A 435 13.05 28.62 -3.01
CA GLU A 435 13.31 28.83 -1.59
C GLU A 435 12.26 28.23 -0.66
N GLY A 436 10.96 28.28 -1.01
CA GLY A 436 9.89 27.78 -0.15
C GLY A 436 9.69 26.26 -0.22
N SER A 437 9.92 25.64 -1.39
CA SER A 437 9.81 24.19 -1.58
C SER A 437 10.91 23.41 -0.87
N ASN A 438 12.10 24.00 -0.73
CA ASN A 438 13.25 23.34 -0.10
C ASN A 438 13.09 23.22 1.43
N LEU A 439 12.47 24.19 2.09
CA LEU A 439 12.25 24.16 3.54
C LEU A 439 11.21 23.09 3.91
N LEU A 440 10.05 23.10 3.27
CA LEU A 440 8.98 22.14 3.54
C LEU A 440 9.43 20.69 3.28
N GLY A 441 10.14 20.45 2.16
CA GLY A 441 10.68 19.14 1.83
C GLY A 441 11.64 18.60 2.89
N LYS A 442 12.55 19.45 3.38
CA LYS A 442 13.48 19.09 4.45
C LYS A 442 12.76 18.77 5.76
N SER A 443 11.73 19.54 6.12
CA SER A 443 10.96 19.32 7.34
C SER A 443 10.16 18.00 7.26
N VAL A 444 9.59 17.68 6.11
CA VAL A 444 8.91 16.38 5.87
C VAL A 444 9.89 15.22 5.93
N GLU A 445 11.08 15.37 5.32
CA GLU A 445 12.15 14.38 5.38
C GLU A 445 12.61 14.13 6.82
N MET A 446 12.82 15.21 7.60
CA MET A 446 13.20 15.10 9.02
C MET A 446 12.15 14.34 9.83
N LEU A 447 10.87 14.61 9.61
CA LEU A 447 9.79 13.90 10.29
C LEU A 447 9.73 12.42 9.88
N SER A 448 9.98 12.13 8.62
CA SER A 448 10.05 10.73 8.13
C SER A 448 11.21 9.96 8.76
N ASN A 449 12.37 10.61 8.88
CA ASN A 449 13.53 10.05 9.57
C ASN A 449 13.24 9.81 11.06
N ALA A 450 12.57 10.77 11.72
CA ALA A 450 12.13 10.61 13.10
C ALA A 450 11.23 9.39 13.31
N ILE A 451 10.27 9.17 12.41
CA ILE A 451 9.41 7.98 12.42
C ILE A 451 10.27 6.71 12.24
N ALA A 452 11.20 6.70 11.28
CA ALA A 452 12.04 5.55 11.00
C ALA A 452 12.95 5.17 12.19
N GLU A 453 13.48 6.15 12.92
CA GLU A 453 14.31 5.95 14.10
C GLU A 453 13.55 5.29 15.25
N MET A 454 12.26 5.52 15.39
CA MET A 454 11.47 5.01 16.51
C MET A 454 11.41 3.49 16.58
N ARG A 455 11.72 2.79 15.48
CA ARG A 455 11.93 1.35 15.48
C ARG A 455 12.94 0.91 16.53
N THR A 456 14.00 1.68 16.74
CA THR A 456 15.08 1.33 17.70
C THR A 456 14.61 1.32 19.16
N TYR A 457 13.51 2.03 19.43
CA TYR A 457 12.87 2.14 20.74
C TYR A 457 11.68 1.18 20.94
N GLY A 458 11.46 0.25 20.01
CA GLY A 458 10.34 -0.70 20.08
C GLY A 458 8.99 -0.12 19.70
N GLU A 459 8.99 1.01 18.97
CA GLU A 459 7.79 1.64 18.44
C GLU A 459 7.57 1.24 16.98
N GLY A 460 6.44 0.62 16.67
CA GLY A 460 6.02 0.30 15.32
C GLY A 460 5.03 1.33 14.78
N PHE A 461 5.15 1.72 13.51
CA PHE A 461 4.16 2.57 12.85
C PHE A 461 3.34 1.76 11.86
N ILE A 462 2.02 1.98 11.88
CA ILE A 462 1.12 1.60 10.80
C ILE A 462 0.65 2.88 10.14
N ILE A 463 1.08 3.09 8.92
CA ILE A 463 0.69 4.24 8.10
C ILE A 463 -0.39 3.79 7.13
N ALA A 464 -1.59 4.35 7.28
CA ALA A 464 -2.73 4.01 6.47
C ALA A 464 -3.13 5.20 5.59
N ASP A 465 -3.14 5.00 4.27
CA ASP A 465 -3.48 6.08 3.34
C ASP A 465 -4.25 5.56 2.11
N GLN A 466 -5.16 6.41 1.59
CA GLN A 466 -5.92 6.12 0.37
C GLN A 466 -5.23 6.65 -0.89
N ALA A 467 -4.37 7.65 -0.74
CA ALA A 467 -3.74 8.36 -1.83
C ALA A 467 -2.21 8.43 -1.67
N PRO A 468 -1.50 7.29 -1.80
CA PRO A 468 -0.05 7.24 -1.59
C PRO A 468 0.73 8.19 -2.52
N GLY A 469 0.18 8.54 -3.68
CA GLY A 469 0.77 9.52 -4.58
C GLY A 469 0.81 10.96 -4.06
N LEU A 470 0.05 11.28 -3.00
CA LEU A 470 0.09 12.57 -2.32
C LEU A 470 1.16 12.64 -1.22
N MET A 471 1.73 11.51 -0.85
CA MET A 471 2.82 11.44 0.12
C MET A 471 4.16 11.71 -0.54
N ASP A 472 5.09 12.24 0.23
CA ASP A 472 6.46 12.44 -0.22
C ASP A 472 7.17 11.11 -0.51
N THR A 473 7.95 11.06 -1.60
CA THR A 473 8.63 9.84 -2.04
C THR A 473 9.72 9.38 -1.07
N VAL A 474 10.37 10.32 -0.38
CA VAL A 474 11.37 10.00 0.66
C VAL A 474 10.68 9.33 1.85
N SER A 475 9.55 9.90 2.31
CA SER A 475 8.72 9.29 3.36
C SER A 475 8.30 7.86 3.02
N TYR A 476 7.92 7.62 1.76
CA TYR A 476 7.50 6.30 1.29
C TYR A 476 8.67 5.30 1.24
N THR A 477 9.86 5.74 0.83
CA THR A 477 11.06 4.87 0.75
C THR A 477 11.64 4.55 2.11
N HIS A 478 11.68 5.51 3.04
CA HIS A 478 12.14 5.30 4.42
C HIS A 478 11.19 4.41 5.25
N LEU A 479 9.90 4.43 4.90
CA LEU A 479 8.89 3.55 5.52
C LEU A 479 8.81 2.16 4.87
N ARG A 480 9.51 1.93 3.74
CA ARG A 480 9.72 0.60 3.18
C ARG A 480 10.86 -0.06 3.95
N ALA A 481 10.53 -0.93 4.88
CA ALA A 481 11.49 -1.89 5.40
C ALA A 481 11.98 -2.78 4.25
N HIS A 482 13.28 -2.89 4.09
CA HIS A 482 13.93 -3.84 3.16
C HIS A 482 13.65 -5.26 3.59
#